data_15068b89440986abbff22ffba81efa70
#
_entry.id   15068b89440986abbff22ffba81efa70
#
_cell.length_a   1.000
_cell.length_b   1.000
_cell.length_c   1.000
_cell.angle_alpha   90.00
_cell.angle_beta   90.00
_cell.angle_gamma   90.00
#
_symmetry.space_group_name_H-M   'P 1'
#
loop_
_entity.id
_entity.type
_entity.pdbx_description
1 polymer ?
#
loop_
_entity_poly.entity_id
_entity_poly.type
_entity_poly.pdbx_seq_one_letter_code
_entity_poly.pdbx_strand_id
1 'polypeptide(L)'
;RRPLPDRVVWETESSDLFNRAHWLVITELGNVDGETSFDDFNQITPPAARAPIGFNRLGELEAGVGVLLIDILAGSIAEAAGVRAGDVLVETNDISVATVDDLRVAIQAPRDAPGLSVKVERDGEPLSFVLMPPARTDSPPPRQAFPLPVASGRVQLLRDGNDIAVVTRGVRRYKLLLSPEQFDFTTPFRVVTNDVESFAGAIEPSPQTLLRWAARDRDRTMLFGAELDIEVVAPN
;
A
#
# COMPACT_ATOMS: atom_id res chain seq x y z
N ARG A 1 -29.87 14.35 11.00
CA ARG A 1 -29.58 13.22 10.12
C ARG A 1 -28.24 13.47 9.46
N ARG A 2 -27.37 12.46 9.36
CA ARG A 2 -26.16 12.54 8.55
C ARG A 2 -26.57 12.18 7.11
N PRO A 3 -26.21 12.99 6.11
CA PRO A 3 -26.43 12.61 4.72
C PRO A 3 -25.64 11.33 4.41
N LEU A 4 -26.19 10.48 3.55
CA LEU A 4 -25.45 9.33 3.04
C LEU A 4 -24.28 9.85 2.22
N PRO A 5 -23.09 9.21 2.29
CA PRO A 5 -21.89 9.67 1.57
C PRO A 5 -22.05 9.50 0.06
N ASP A 6 -21.58 10.49 -0.70
CA ASP A 6 -21.52 10.40 -2.16
C ASP A 6 -20.45 9.41 -2.65
N ARG A 7 -19.40 9.24 -1.85
CA ARG A 7 -18.33 8.26 -2.12
C ARG A 7 -18.39 7.13 -1.11
N VAL A 8 -18.46 5.90 -1.61
CA VAL A 8 -18.39 4.68 -0.79
C VAL A 8 -17.29 3.79 -1.34
N VAL A 9 -16.47 3.26 -0.44
CA VAL A 9 -15.49 2.21 -0.74
C VAL A 9 -15.73 1.09 0.26
N TRP A 10 -15.94 -0.11 -0.25
CA TRP A 10 -16.15 -1.27 0.60
C TRP A 10 -15.43 -2.50 0.03
N GLU A 11 -14.86 -3.27 0.92
CA GLU A 11 -14.21 -4.53 0.61
C GLU A 11 -14.65 -5.59 1.60
N THR A 12 -14.98 -6.78 1.10
CA THR A 12 -15.45 -7.90 1.90
C THR A 12 -15.00 -9.23 1.31
N GLU A 13 -14.84 -10.23 2.17
CA GLU A 13 -14.57 -11.62 1.83
C GLU A 13 -15.83 -12.48 1.78
N SER A 14 -17.01 -11.90 2.06
CA SER A 14 -18.28 -12.62 2.13
C SER A 14 -19.41 -11.81 1.50
N SER A 15 -20.23 -12.48 0.70
CA SER A 15 -21.48 -11.91 0.17
C SER A 15 -22.65 -11.96 1.15
N ASP A 16 -22.52 -12.66 2.29
CA ASP A 16 -23.58 -12.86 3.26
C ASP A 16 -23.37 -12.05 4.54
N LEU A 17 -22.11 -11.89 4.97
CA LEU A 17 -21.74 -11.20 6.20
C LEU A 17 -20.85 -9.98 5.85
N PHE A 18 -21.14 -8.85 6.51
CA PHE A 18 -20.38 -7.60 6.32
C PHE A 18 -20.25 -7.15 4.86
N ASN A 19 -21.24 -7.51 4.05
CA ASN A 19 -21.30 -7.27 2.62
C ASN A 19 -21.85 -5.89 2.25
N ARG A 20 -22.11 -5.01 3.24
CA ARG A 20 -22.77 -3.72 3.04
C ARG A 20 -22.02 -2.57 3.67
N ALA A 21 -21.98 -1.47 2.92
CA ALA A 21 -21.58 -0.15 3.41
C ALA A 21 -22.57 0.92 2.91
N HIS A 22 -23.27 1.57 3.84
CA HIS A 22 -24.27 2.60 3.53
C HIS A 22 -25.34 2.11 2.54
N TRP A 23 -25.30 2.62 1.31
CA TRP A 23 -26.24 2.31 0.24
C TRP A 23 -25.68 1.32 -0.83
N LEU A 24 -24.51 0.74 -0.57
CA LEU A 24 -23.90 -0.30 -1.37
C LEU A 24 -24.00 -1.66 -0.66
N VAL A 25 -24.41 -2.70 -1.39
CA VAL A 25 -24.39 -4.10 -0.94
C VAL A 25 -23.67 -4.95 -1.98
N ILE A 26 -22.64 -5.69 -1.61
CA ILE A 26 -21.99 -6.68 -2.46
C ILE A 26 -22.79 -7.99 -2.32
N THR A 27 -23.36 -8.47 -3.43
CA THR A 27 -24.27 -9.63 -3.42
C THR A 27 -23.63 -10.88 -3.99
N GLU A 28 -22.59 -10.76 -4.80
CA GLU A 28 -21.85 -11.91 -5.35
C GLU A 28 -20.39 -11.56 -5.55
N LEU A 29 -19.51 -12.40 -4.99
CA LEU A 29 -18.08 -12.30 -5.18
C LEU A 29 -17.62 -13.18 -6.35
N GLY A 30 -16.53 -12.81 -6.98
CA GLY A 30 -15.87 -13.55 -8.06
C GLY A 30 -15.26 -12.61 -9.08
N ASN A 31 -14.25 -13.11 -9.78
CA ASN A 31 -13.61 -12.35 -10.86
C ASN A 31 -14.51 -12.30 -12.09
N VAL A 32 -14.43 -11.21 -12.82
CA VAL A 32 -15.01 -11.02 -14.14
C VAL A 32 -13.86 -11.11 -15.15
N ASP A 33 -14.13 -11.65 -16.33
CA ASP A 33 -13.12 -11.79 -17.37
C ASP A 33 -12.52 -10.41 -17.73
N GLY A 34 -11.18 -10.34 -17.84
CA GLY A 34 -10.48 -9.08 -18.09
C GLY A 34 -10.22 -8.20 -16.88
N GLU A 35 -10.73 -8.57 -15.71
CA GLU A 35 -10.47 -7.85 -14.45
C GLU A 35 -9.10 -8.22 -13.90
N THR A 36 -8.37 -7.24 -13.36
CA THR A 36 -7.11 -7.50 -12.66
C THR A 36 -7.39 -8.34 -11.41
N SER A 37 -6.74 -9.50 -11.29
CA SER A 37 -6.99 -10.39 -10.17
C SER A 37 -6.56 -9.77 -8.83
N PHE A 38 -7.18 -10.21 -7.74
CA PHE A 38 -6.75 -9.80 -6.40
C PHE A 38 -5.27 -10.15 -6.14
N ASP A 39 -4.82 -11.29 -6.64
CA ASP A 39 -3.45 -11.75 -6.47
C ASP A 39 -2.43 -10.77 -7.06
N ASP A 40 -2.76 -10.10 -8.17
CA ASP A 40 -1.89 -9.10 -8.80
C ASP A 40 -1.76 -7.84 -7.92
N PHE A 41 -2.81 -7.44 -7.21
CA PHE A 41 -2.76 -6.32 -6.26
C PHE A 41 -2.11 -6.68 -4.93
N ASN A 42 -2.16 -7.95 -4.54
CA ASN A 42 -1.61 -8.44 -3.28
C ASN A 42 -0.13 -8.78 -3.39
N GLN A 43 0.50 -8.50 -4.52
CA GLN A 43 1.92 -8.77 -4.70
C GLN A 43 2.77 -7.56 -4.31
N ILE A 44 3.79 -7.82 -3.53
CA ILE A 44 4.87 -6.87 -3.27
C ILE A 44 6.17 -7.43 -3.81
N THR A 45 6.94 -6.58 -4.47
CA THR A 45 8.33 -6.88 -4.78
C THR A 45 9.18 -6.33 -3.64
N PRO A 46 9.75 -7.19 -2.78
CA PRO A 46 10.62 -6.72 -1.72
C PRO A 46 11.79 -5.93 -2.34
N PRO A 47 12.28 -4.88 -1.68
CA PRO A 47 13.48 -4.21 -2.15
C PRO A 47 14.63 -5.22 -2.18
N ALA A 48 15.50 -5.10 -3.19
CA ALA A 48 16.72 -5.88 -3.26
C ALA A 48 17.50 -5.74 -1.94
N ALA A 49 17.96 -6.86 -1.41
CA ALA A 49 18.75 -6.84 -0.18
C ALA A 49 19.97 -5.94 -0.38
N ARG A 50 20.19 -5.02 0.53
CA ARG A 50 21.41 -4.22 0.56
C ARG A 50 22.47 -5.01 1.31
N ALA A 51 23.63 -5.16 0.72
CA ALA A 51 24.76 -5.71 1.46
C ALA A 51 25.05 -4.80 2.68
N PRO A 52 25.25 -5.37 3.86
CA PRO A 52 25.57 -4.59 5.05
C PRO A 52 26.90 -3.84 4.86
N ILE A 53 27.01 -2.64 5.40
CA ILE A 53 28.28 -1.88 5.42
C ILE A 53 29.36 -2.73 6.08
N GLY A 54 29.04 -3.38 7.18
CA GLY A 54 29.90 -4.40 7.79
C GLY A 54 30.63 -3.95 9.05
N PHE A 55 30.42 -2.77 9.55
CA PHE A 55 30.93 -2.35 10.86
C PHE A 55 30.14 -3.09 11.95
N ASN A 56 30.60 -4.27 12.32
CA ASN A 56 29.86 -5.15 13.22
C ASN A 56 30.03 -4.78 14.70
N ARG A 57 31.25 -4.46 15.09
CA ARG A 57 31.57 -4.06 16.48
C ARG A 57 32.47 -2.85 16.49
N LEU A 58 32.04 -1.84 17.24
CA LEU A 58 32.69 -0.53 17.34
C LEU A 58 33.18 -0.28 18.76
N GLY A 59 34.28 0.43 18.89
CA GLY A 59 34.83 0.91 20.18
C GLY A 59 35.12 2.40 20.11
N GLU A 60 34.91 3.09 21.19
CA GLU A 60 35.33 4.48 21.35
C GLU A 60 36.74 4.51 21.93
N LEU A 61 37.57 5.43 21.44
CA LEU A 61 38.89 5.72 21.98
C LEU A 61 38.77 6.80 23.04
N GLU A 62 39.52 6.68 24.13
CA GLU A 62 39.50 7.66 25.24
C GLU A 62 39.78 9.10 24.80
N ALA A 63 40.50 9.31 23.73
CA ALA A 63 40.83 10.62 23.18
C ALA A 63 39.73 11.25 22.29
N GLY A 64 38.63 10.53 21.95
CA GLY A 64 37.57 11.04 21.07
C GLY A 64 38.05 11.35 19.64
N VAL A 65 39.12 10.71 19.19
CA VAL A 65 39.81 11.01 17.90
C VAL A 65 39.35 10.09 16.79
N GLY A 66 38.33 9.26 17.02
CA GLY A 66 37.83 8.34 16.02
C GLY A 66 37.13 7.13 16.62
N VAL A 67 36.63 6.27 15.76
CA VAL A 67 35.92 5.03 16.12
C VAL A 67 36.76 3.83 15.76
N LEU A 68 37.17 3.04 16.75
CA LEU A 68 37.88 1.79 16.54
C LEU A 68 36.95 0.74 15.94
N LEU A 69 37.31 0.18 14.78
CA LEU A 69 36.60 -0.94 14.16
C LEU A 69 37.09 -2.24 14.78
N ILE A 70 36.40 -2.73 15.81
CA ILE A 70 36.79 -3.93 16.55
C ILE A 70 36.58 -5.19 15.72
N ASP A 71 35.47 -5.22 14.96
CA ASP A 71 35.12 -6.37 14.13
C ASP A 71 34.43 -5.94 12.83
N ILE A 72 34.80 -6.58 11.74
CA ILE A 72 34.26 -6.36 10.39
C ILE A 72 33.55 -7.64 9.96
N LEU A 73 32.29 -7.48 9.51
CA LEU A 73 31.47 -8.61 9.07
C LEU A 73 32.03 -9.21 7.79
N ALA A 74 32.27 -10.51 7.77
CA ALA A 74 32.72 -11.24 6.59
C ALA A 74 31.68 -11.15 5.45
N GLY A 75 32.14 -10.96 4.21
CA GLY A 75 31.29 -10.75 3.04
C GLY A 75 30.64 -9.37 2.95
N SER A 76 31.01 -8.42 3.81
CA SER A 76 30.50 -7.07 3.82
C SER A 76 31.15 -6.16 2.79
N ILE A 77 30.54 -4.99 2.58
CA ILE A 77 31.08 -3.93 1.70
C ILE A 77 32.41 -3.39 2.25
N ALA A 78 32.52 -3.24 3.57
CA ALA A 78 33.74 -2.76 4.22
C ALA A 78 34.91 -3.73 4.04
N GLU A 79 34.68 -5.03 4.27
CA GLU A 79 35.69 -6.05 4.03
C GLU A 79 36.13 -6.09 2.56
N ALA A 80 35.20 -6.07 1.62
CA ALA A 80 35.49 -6.07 0.19
C ALA A 80 36.28 -4.84 -0.27
N ALA A 81 36.08 -3.69 0.41
CA ALA A 81 36.86 -2.47 0.16
C ALA A 81 38.25 -2.49 0.80
N GLY A 82 38.54 -3.46 1.69
CA GLY A 82 39.85 -3.60 2.34
C GLY A 82 39.92 -2.97 3.75
N VAL A 83 38.82 -2.54 4.31
CA VAL A 83 38.72 -2.12 5.72
C VAL A 83 38.90 -3.34 6.61
N ARG A 84 39.59 -3.21 7.73
CA ARG A 84 39.95 -4.31 8.64
C ARG A 84 39.63 -4.01 10.07
N ALA A 85 39.50 -5.05 10.85
CA ALA A 85 39.49 -4.93 12.30
C ALA A 85 40.82 -4.31 12.78
N GLY A 86 40.74 -3.38 13.73
CA GLY A 86 41.89 -2.61 14.21
C GLY A 86 42.02 -1.23 13.55
N ASP A 87 41.35 -0.95 12.44
CA ASP A 87 41.33 0.38 11.85
C ASP A 87 40.58 1.37 12.76
N VAL A 88 41.07 2.60 12.82
CA VAL A 88 40.41 3.73 13.50
C VAL A 88 39.75 4.61 12.44
N LEU A 89 38.43 4.64 12.41
CA LEU A 89 37.67 5.45 11.45
C LEU A 89 37.59 6.89 11.95
N VAL A 90 38.12 7.84 11.15
CA VAL A 90 38.25 9.25 11.51
C VAL A 90 37.38 10.18 10.66
N GLU A 91 36.92 9.74 9.49
CA GLU A 91 36.11 10.55 8.60
C GLU A 91 35.22 9.67 7.73
N THR A 92 34.00 10.13 7.46
CA THR A 92 33.02 9.47 6.57
C THR A 92 32.30 10.53 5.75
N ASN A 93 32.36 10.44 4.41
CA ASN A 93 31.76 11.43 3.48
C ASN A 93 32.17 12.87 3.79
N ASP A 94 33.45 13.11 4.03
CA ASP A 94 34.02 14.42 4.40
C ASP A 94 33.50 14.97 5.75
N ILE A 95 32.80 14.14 6.54
CA ILE A 95 32.36 14.46 7.90
C ILE A 95 33.32 13.81 8.88
N SER A 96 33.92 14.61 9.75
CA SER A 96 34.80 14.11 10.83
C SER A 96 34.00 13.26 11.81
N VAL A 97 34.59 12.12 12.20
CA VAL A 97 33.98 11.14 13.10
C VAL A 97 34.87 10.99 14.34
N ALA A 98 34.44 11.52 15.46
CA ALA A 98 35.12 11.41 16.76
C ALA A 98 34.48 10.32 17.65
N THR A 99 33.18 10.08 17.49
CA THR A 99 32.39 9.15 18.31
C THR A 99 31.56 8.21 17.44
N VAL A 100 31.00 7.15 18.05
CA VAL A 100 30.07 6.22 17.38
C VAL A 100 28.78 6.95 16.93
N ASP A 101 28.36 7.97 17.66
CA ASP A 101 27.18 8.74 17.27
C ASP A 101 27.47 9.63 16.07
N ASP A 102 28.66 10.24 15.96
CA ASP A 102 29.08 10.97 14.76
C ASP A 102 29.09 10.06 13.55
N LEU A 103 29.62 8.84 13.69
CA LEU A 103 29.61 7.84 12.62
C LEU A 103 28.18 7.51 12.16
N ARG A 104 27.24 7.35 13.10
CA ARG A 104 25.86 7.05 12.77
C ARG A 104 25.21 8.21 11.98
N VAL A 105 25.48 9.43 12.38
CA VAL A 105 24.99 10.63 11.69
C VAL A 105 25.62 10.74 10.30
N ALA A 106 26.93 10.54 10.18
CA ALA A 106 27.67 10.63 8.91
C ALA A 106 27.23 9.56 7.89
N ILE A 107 26.92 8.33 8.33
CA ILE A 107 26.40 7.27 7.48
C ILE A 107 25.00 7.58 6.95
N GLN A 108 24.16 8.27 7.76
CA GLN A 108 22.78 8.61 7.37
C GLN A 108 22.70 9.92 6.58
N ALA A 109 23.76 10.71 6.52
CA ALA A 109 23.77 11.96 5.79
C ALA A 109 23.46 11.77 4.30
N PRO A 110 22.73 12.70 3.66
CA PRO A 110 22.53 12.70 2.21
C PRO A 110 23.89 12.69 1.49
N ARG A 111 23.96 11.97 0.37
CA ARG A 111 25.18 11.88 -0.45
C ARG A 111 24.84 11.91 -1.92
N ASP A 112 25.70 12.58 -2.66
CA ASP A 112 25.57 12.68 -4.12
C ASP A 112 26.14 11.44 -4.85
N ALA A 113 27.03 10.68 -4.17
CA ALA A 113 27.68 9.51 -4.72
C ALA A 113 27.04 8.20 -4.20
N PRO A 114 27.01 7.14 -5.01
CA PRO A 114 26.44 5.85 -4.60
C PRO A 114 27.27 5.12 -3.54
N GLY A 115 28.53 5.49 -3.36
CA GLY A 115 29.46 4.91 -2.37
C GLY A 115 29.51 5.68 -1.07
N LEU A 116 30.09 5.04 -0.05
CA LEU A 116 30.43 5.66 1.23
C LEU A 116 31.94 5.83 1.28
N SER A 117 32.45 7.08 1.27
CA SER A 117 33.87 7.33 1.47
C SER A 117 34.21 7.23 2.94
N VAL A 118 35.27 6.54 3.29
CA VAL A 118 35.77 6.44 4.66
C VAL A 118 37.28 6.66 4.69
N LYS A 119 37.74 7.41 5.69
CA LYS A 119 39.16 7.51 6.01
C LYS A 119 39.39 6.83 7.36
N VAL A 120 40.37 5.99 7.39
CA VAL A 120 40.81 5.27 8.58
C VAL A 120 42.30 5.50 8.84
N GLU A 121 42.69 5.35 10.07
CA GLU A 121 44.09 5.22 10.46
C GLU A 121 44.40 3.75 10.75
N ARG A 122 45.41 3.19 10.12
CA ARG A 122 45.95 1.85 10.33
C ARG A 122 47.44 1.95 10.65
N ASP A 123 47.83 1.48 11.81
CA ASP A 123 49.24 1.53 12.25
C ASP A 123 49.84 2.97 12.19
N GLY A 124 49.02 4.00 12.38
CA GLY A 124 49.40 5.41 12.30
C GLY A 124 49.44 5.99 10.87
N GLU A 125 49.07 5.22 9.86
CA GLU A 125 49.02 5.67 8.46
C GLU A 125 47.57 5.93 8.04
N PRO A 126 47.26 7.09 7.41
CA PRO A 126 45.94 7.38 6.90
C PRO A 126 45.66 6.62 5.60
N LEU A 127 44.52 5.91 5.56
CA LEU A 127 44.06 5.17 4.39
C LEU A 127 42.62 5.64 4.03
N SER A 128 42.35 5.72 2.72
CA SER A 128 41.01 6.08 2.22
C SER A 128 40.40 4.93 1.44
N PHE A 129 39.16 4.63 1.71
CA PHE A 129 38.40 3.60 1.02
C PHE A 129 37.09 4.17 0.52
N VAL A 130 36.57 3.61 -0.59
CA VAL A 130 35.23 3.86 -1.07
C VAL A 130 34.43 2.56 -0.96
N LEU A 131 33.49 2.53 -0.05
CA LEU A 131 32.60 1.39 0.17
C LEU A 131 31.48 1.44 -0.87
N MET A 132 31.66 0.73 -1.96
CA MET A 132 30.68 0.64 -3.03
C MET A 132 29.71 -0.52 -2.74
N PRO A 133 28.39 -0.25 -2.66
CA PRO A 133 27.44 -1.36 -2.62
C PRO A 133 27.60 -2.19 -3.91
N PRO A 134 27.56 -3.53 -3.83
CA PRO A 134 27.56 -4.35 -5.03
C PRO A 134 26.41 -3.93 -5.94
N ALA A 135 26.59 -4.12 -7.25
CA ALA A 135 25.51 -3.95 -8.20
C ALA A 135 24.30 -4.72 -7.69
N ARG A 136 23.11 -4.06 -7.71
CA ARG A 136 21.88 -4.69 -7.26
C ARG A 136 21.71 -6.03 -7.96
N THR A 137 21.81 -7.10 -7.24
CA THR A 137 21.29 -8.39 -7.68
C THR A 137 19.81 -8.27 -7.88
N ASP A 138 19.27 -8.98 -8.85
CA ASP A 138 17.86 -8.95 -9.21
C ASP A 138 16.97 -8.90 -7.97
N SER A 139 15.94 -8.06 -8.04
CA SER A 139 14.95 -8.01 -6.96
C SER A 139 14.40 -9.40 -6.72
N PRO A 140 14.22 -9.82 -5.48
CA PRO A 140 13.61 -11.11 -5.20
C PRO A 140 12.24 -11.19 -5.89
N PRO A 141 11.78 -12.40 -6.24
CA PRO A 141 10.49 -12.57 -6.90
C PRO A 141 9.37 -11.92 -6.08
N PRO A 142 8.34 -11.40 -6.73
CA PRO A 142 7.16 -10.89 -6.05
C PRO A 142 6.60 -11.94 -5.09
N ARG A 143 6.14 -11.50 -3.94
CA ARG A 143 5.48 -12.36 -2.96
C ARG A 143 4.18 -11.71 -2.51
N GLN A 144 3.25 -12.52 -2.03
CA GLN A 144 2.02 -12.01 -1.44
C GLN A 144 2.34 -11.09 -0.25
N ALA A 145 1.73 -9.90 -0.24
CA ALA A 145 1.85 -8.94 0.86
C ALA A 145 1.17 -9.48 2.12
N PHE A 146 0.00 -10.14 1.94
CA PHE A 146 -0.81 -10.71 3.00
C PHE A 146 -1.29 -12.10 2.59
N PRO A 147 -1.16 -13.12 3.47
CA PRO A 147 -1.79 -14.41 3.24
C PRO A 147 -3.31 -14.25 3.46
N LEU A 148 -4.08 -14.08 2.38
CA LEU A 148 -5.53 -14.09 2.45
C LEU A 148 -6.03 -15.49 2.08
N PRO A 149 -6.70 -16.19 3.00
CA PRO A 149 -7.25 -17.52 2.73
C PRO A 149 -8.45 -17.49 1.77
N VAL A 150 -9.09 -16.34 1.61
CA VAL A 150 -10.26 -16.15 0.75
C VAL A 150 -10.08 -14.86 -0.06
N ALA A 151 -10.39 -14.94 -1.35
CA ALA A 151 -10.37 -13.76 -2.22
C ALA A 151 -11.45 -12.75 -1.78
N SER A 152 -11.07 -11.48 -1.65
CA SER A 152 -12.00 -10.40 -1.35
C SER A 152 -12.55 -9.74 -2.61
N GLY A 153 -13.75 -9.18 -2.49
CA GLY A 153 -14.32 -8.30 -3.49
C GLY A 153 -14.37 -6.86 -3.00
N ARG A 154 -14.01 -5.92 -3.86
CA ARG A 154 -14.01 -4.48 -3.57
C ARG A 154 -14.87 -3.73 -4.56
N VAL A 155 -15.65 -2.79 -4.05
CA VAL A 155 -16.40 -1.81 -4.83
C VAL A 155 -16.03 -0.42 -4.36
N GLN A 156 -15.73 0.44 -5.29
CA GLN A 156 -15.59 1.88 -5.08
C GLN A 156 -16.60 2.58 -5.96
N LEU A 157 -17.43 3.41 -5.38
CA LEU A 157 -18.42 4.19 -6.11
C LEU A 157 -18.34 5.68 -5.76
N LEU A 158 -18.71 6.49 -6.73
CA LEU A 158 -18.86 7.93 -6.61
C LEU A 158 -20.17 8.33 -7.27
N ARG A 159 -20.97 9.12 -6.56
CA ARG A 159 -22.26 9.65 -7.02
C ARG A 159 -22.14 11.14 -7.32
N ASP A 160 -22.76 11.56 -8.42
CA ASP A 160 -23.04 12.94 -8.73
C ASP A 160 -24.49 13.04 -9.23
N GLY A 161 -25.40 13.51 -8.37
CA GLY A 161 -26.84 13.44 -8.64
C GLY A 161 -27.31 11.97 -8.80
N ASN A 162 -27.88 11.65 -9.97
CA ASN A 162 -28.30 10.30 -10.35
C ASN A 162 -27.26 9.55 -11.22
N ASP A 163 -26.11 10.20 -11.51
CA ASP A 163 -24.97 9.55 -12.16
C ASP A 163 -24.08 8.85 -11.12
N ILE A 164 -23.81 7.59 -11.34
CA ILE A 164 -23.03 6.75 -10.41
C ILE A 164 -21.89 6.10 -11.20
N ALA A 165 -20.66 6.46 -10.86
CA ALA A 165 -19.46 5.81 -11.37
C ALA A 165 -18.99 4.76 -10.38
N VAL A 166 -18.73 3.54 -10.86
CA VAL A 166 -18.37 2.39 -10.03
C VAL A 166 -17.14 1.70 -10.58
N VAL A 167 -16.21 1.38 -9.70
CA VAL A 167 -15.06 0.52 -10.00
C VAL A 167 -15.14 -0.69 -9.10
N THR A 168 -15.06 -1.88 -9.68
CA THR A 168 -15.10 -3.14 -8.95
C THR A 168 -13.83 -3.94 -9.15
N ARG A 169 -13.59 -4.86 -8.22
CA ARG A 169 -12.57 -5.90 -8.30
C ARG A 169 -13.03 -7.12 -7.50
N GLY A 170 -13.03 -8.28 -8.11
CA GLY A 170 -13.48 -9.53 -7.47
C GLY A 170 -14.96 -9.53 -7.09
N VAL A 171 -15.80 -8.80 -7.81
CA VAL A 171 -17.23 -8.67 -7.58
C VAL A 171 -18.00 -8.96 -8.87
N ARG A 172 -18.92 -9.90 -8.83
CA ARG A 172 -19.80 -10.24 -9.96
C ARG A 172 -21.12 -9.49 -9.92
N ARG A 173 -21.66 -9.25 -8.71
CA ARG A 173 -22.90 -8.51 -8.54
C ARG A 173 -22.87 -7.63 -7.32
N TYR A 174 -23.45 -6.47 -7.46
CA TYR A 174 -23.70 -5.58 -6.35
C TYR A 174 -25.07 -4.94 -6.47
N LYS A 175 -25.57 -4.40 -5.36
CA LYS A 175 -26.86 -3.74 -5.28
C LYS A 175 -26.67 -2.33 -4.76
N LEU A 176 -27.37 -1.39 -5.37
CA LEU A 176 -27.48 -0.02 -4.89
C LEU A 176 -28.84 0.18 -4.21
N LEU A 177 -28.82 0.76 -3.02
CA LEU A 177 -30.00 1.10 -2.24
C LEU A 177 -30.25 2.59 -2.38
N LEU A 178 -31.35 2.95 -3.03
CA LEU A 178 -31.63 4.32 -3.44
C LEU A 178 -32.57 5.01 -2.45
N SER A 179 -32.07 6.06 -1.80
CA SER A 179 -32.82 6.86 -0.86
C SER A 179 -33.45 8.06 -1.55
N PRO A 180 -34.75 8.35 -1.32
CA PRO A 180 -35.39 9.55 -1.86
C PRO A 180 -34.85 10.86 -1.25
N GLU A 181 -34.07 10.78 -0.19
CA GLU A 181 -33.37 11.95 0.38
C GLU A 181 -32.06 12.27 -0.38
N GLN A 182 -31.59 11.33 -1.21
CA GLN A 182 -30.30 11.42 -1.88
C GLN A 182 -30.42 11.45 -3.41
N PHE A 183 -31.46 10.81 -3.95
CA PHE A 183 -31.68 10.65 -5.38
C PHE A 183 -32.98 11.29 -5.84
N ASP A 184 -32.98 11.86 -7.04
CA ASP A 184 -34.17 12.42 -7.67
C ASP A 184 -34.82 11.38 -8.58
N PHE A 185 -35.90 10.76 -8.10
CA PHE A 185 -36.64 9.75 -8.84
C PHE A 185 -37.47 10.31 -10.02
N THR A 186 -37.48 11.62 -10.23
CA THR A 186 -38.14 12.22 -11.38
C THR A 186 -37.26 12.28 -12.61
N THR A 187 -35.96 12.04 -12.45
CA THR A 187 -34.97 12.05 -13.53
C THR A 187 -34.35 10.66 -13.71
N PRO A 188 -33.89 10.32 -14.94
CA PRO A 188 -33.23 9.04 -15.18
C PRO A 188 -31.96 8.85 -14.34
N PHE A 189 -31.68 7.58 -14.03
CA PHE A 189 -30.44 7.15 -13.39
C PHE A 189 -29.46 6.63 -14.44
N ARG A 190 -28.20 6.80 -14.19
CA ARG A 190 -27.12 6.21 -14.99
C ARG A 190 -26.07 5.60 -14.08
N VAL A 191 -25.72 4.35 -14.34
CA VAL A 191 -24.64 3.64 -13.64
C VAL A 191 -23.61 3.17 -14.65
N VAL A 192 -22.36 3.54 -14.43
CA VAL A 192 -21.20 3.10 -15.21
C VAL A 192 -20.29 2.29 -14.31
N THR A 193 -20.06 1.02 -14.65
CA THR A 193 -19.22 0.10 -13.89
C THR A 193 -18.02 -0.29 -14.74
N ASN A 194 -16.79 -0.03 -14.25
CA ASN A 194 -15.55 -0.32 -14.98
C ASN A 194 -15.56 0.24 -16.41
N ASP A 195 -16.00 1.49 -16.55
CA ASP A 195 -16.15 2.22 -17.82
C ASP A 195 -17.24 1.67 -18.78
N VAL A 196 -18.03 0.66 -18.36
CA VAL A 196 -19.16 0.12 -19.11
C VAL A 196 -20.47 0.62 -18.51
N GLU A 197 -21.40 1.13 -19.36
CA GLU A 197 -22.73 1.51 -18.89
C GLU A 197 -23.51 0.26 -18.47
N SER A 198 -23.76 0.12 -17.16
CA SER A 198 -24.43 -1.03 -16.56
C SER A 198 -25.93 -0.82 -16.39
N PHE A 199 -26.36 0.44 -16.35
CA PHE A 199 -27.76 0.81 -16.27
C PHE A 199 -27.98 2.24 -16.76
N ALA A 200 -29.04 2.44 -17.52
CA ALA A 200 -29.57 3.78 -17.85
C ALA A 200 -31.11 3.70 -17.93
N GLY A 201 -31.81 4.50 -17.13
CA GLY A 201 -33.27 4.51 -17.14
C GLY A 201 -33.91 5.11 -15.91
N ALA A 202 -35.25 5.13 -15.93
CA ALA A 202 -36.05 5.55 -14.77
C ALA A 202 -36.16 4.42 -13.74
N ILE A 203 -36.17 4.78 -12.46
CA ILE A 203 -36.37 3.85 -11.35
C ILE A 203 -37.56 4.37 -10.54
N GLU A 204 -38.54 3.49 -10.31
CA GLU A 204 -39.69 3.82 -9.51
C GLU A 204 -39.51 3.39 -8.05
N PRO A 205 -39.78 4.29 -7.08
CA PRO A 205 -39.75 3.91 -5.68
C PRO A 205 -40.89 2.92 -5.35
N SER A 206 -40.59 1.95 -4.51
CA SER A 206 -41.53 0.93 -4.07
C SER A 206 -41.75 0.99 -2.55
N PRO A 207 -42.99 1.15 -2.07
CA PRO A 207 -43.27 1.06 -0.65
C PRO A 207 -42.83 -0.26 -0.02
N GLN A 208 -42.90 -1.35 -0.76
CA GLN A 208 -42.45 -2.68 -0.31
C GLN A 208 -40.93 -2.70 -0.06
N THR A 209 -40.16 -2.10 -0.95
CA THR A 209 -38.70 -1.95 -0.76
C THR A 209 -38.39 -1.13 0.47
N LEU A 210 -39.09 -0.02 0.65
CA LEU A 210 -38.90 0.84 1.81
C LEU A 210 -39.21 0.10 3.13
N LEU A 211 -40.33 -0.60 3.19
CA LEU A 211 -40.73 -1.35 4.39
C LEU A 211 -39.77 -2.51 4.69
N ARG A 212 -39.29 -3.23 3.65
CA ARG A 212 -38.34 -4.32 3.79
C ARG A 212 -37.00 -3.85 4.39
N TRP A 213 -36.44 -2.77 3.87
CA TRP A 213 -35.18 -2.24 4.38
C TRP A 213 -35.33 -1.57 5.74
N ALA A 214 -36.40 -0.86 5.96
CA ALA A 214 -36.70 -0.28 7.28
C ALA A 214 -36.85 -1.34 8.39
N ALA A 215 -37.48 -2.48 8.07
CA ALA A 215 -37.58 -3.61 8.99
C ALA A 215 -36.25 -4.32 9.24
N ARG A 216 -35.43 -4.45 8.20
CA ARG A 216 -34.10 -5.10 8.28
C ARG A 216 -33.11 -4.26 9.08
N ASP A 217 -33.02 -2.98 8.77
CA ASP A 217 -31.98 -2.10 9.31
C ASP A 217 -32.33 -1.58 10.71
N ARG A 218 -33.61 -1.48 11.03
CA ARG A 218 -34.11 -0.86 12.27
C ARG A 218 -33.60 0.56 12.47
N ASP A 219 -33.08 1.18 11.41
CA ASP A 219 -32.54 2.53 11.40
C ASP A 219 -33.48 3.45 10.62
N ARG A 220 -34.12 4.37 11.34
CA ARG A 220 -35.05 5.35 10.78
C ARG A 220 -34.34 6.49 10.03
N THR A 221 -33.03 6.53 10.04
CA THR A 221 -32.24 7.55 9.36
C THR A 221 -31.77 7.11 7.97
N MET A 222 -31.85 5.82 7.66
CA MET A 222 -31.51 5.24 6.36
C MET A 222 -32.76 4.60 5.74
N LEU A 223 -33.50 5.38 4.94
CA LEU A 223 -34.69 4.91 4.24
C LEU A 223 -34.38 4.76 2.76
N PHE A 224 -34.61 3.57 2.22
CA PHE A 224 -34.37 3.25 0.81
C PHE A 224 -35.71 2.98 0.12
N GLY A 225 -36.04 3.81 -0.88
CA GLY A 225 -37.28 3.71 -1.63
C GLY A 225 -37.19 2.74 -2.82
N ALA A 226 -35.99 2.48 -3.32
CA ALA A 226 -35.75 1.57 -4.42
C ALA A 226 -34.44 0.83 -4.24
N GLU A 227 -34.23 -0.23 -5.03
CA GLU A 227 -32.97 -0.94 -5.16
C GLU A 227 -32.69 -1.24 -6.62
N LEU A 228 -31.42 -1.25 -6.98
CA LEU A 228 -30.95 -1.57 -8.32
C LEU A 228 -29.89 -2.66 -8.22
N ASP A 229 -30.16 -3.81 -8.83
CA ASP A 229 -29.20 -4.91 -8.95
C ASP A 229 -28.36 -4.70 -10.21
N ILE A 230 -27.04 -4.74 -10.04
CA ILE A 230 -26.08 -4.60 -11.14
C ILE A 230 -25.25 -5.87 -11.25
N GLU A 231 -25.23 -6.44 -12.42
CA GLU A 231 -24.30 -7.48 -12.84
C GLU A 231 -23.08 -6.81 -13.49
N VAL A 232 -21.89 -7.17 -13.01
CA VAL A 232 -20.65 -6.64 -13.56
C VAL A 232 -20.30 -7.38 -14.85
N VAL A 233 -20.16 -6.65 -15.93
CA VAL A 233 -19.83 -7.20 -17.26
C VAL A 233 -18.36 -6.92 -17.54
N ALA A 234 -17.72 -7.84 -18.27
CA ALA A 234 -16.36 -7.64 -18.75
C ALA A 234 -16.27 -6.38 -19.64
N PRO A 235 -15.23 -5.58 -19.54
CA PRO A 235 -14.97 -4.55 -20.52
C PRO A 235 -14.72 -5.19 -21.90
N ASN A 236 -15.34 -4.64 -22.94
CA ASN A 236 -15.16 -5.10 -24.32
C ASN A 236 -13.75 -4.83 -24.84
#